data_a2251e2e8dae8139a324ca8f93a98965
#
_entry.id   a2251e2e8dae8139a324ca8f93a98965
#
_cell.length_a   1.000
_cell.length_b   1.000
_cell.length_c   1.000
_cell.angle_alpha   90.00
_cell.angle_beta   90.00
_cell.angle_gamma   90.00
#
_symmetry.space_group_name_H-M   'P 1'
#
loop_
_entity.id
_entity.type
_entity.pdbx_description
1 polymer ?
#
loop_
_entity_poly.entity_id
_entity_poly.type
_entity_poly.pdbx_seq_one_letter_code
_entity_poly.pdbx_strand_id
1 'polypeptide(L)'
;MTGVQTCALPISRADWLEALEAAKVPCGPINDLAEVFADPQVRARGMTVQMPHPLAGQVRLVANPMRLATTPVQYRRPPPLLGEHTDELLREAGLDADEIEALRRSGAV
;
A
#
# COMPACT_ATOMS: atom_id res chain seq x y z
N MET A 1 -43.92 -4.83 27.03
CA MET A 1 -43.11 -4.47 25.85
C MET A 1 -42.13 -3.42 26.29
N THR A 2 -40.92 -3.86 26.66
CA THR A 2 -39.84 -3.00 27.13
C THR A 2 -39.15 -2.42 25.93
N GLY A 3 -39.44 -1.14 25.64
CA GLY A 3 -38.69 -0.39 24.63
C GLY A 3 -37.26 -0.23 25.13
N VAL A 4 -36.32 -0.87 24.45
CA VAL A 4 -34.90 -0.55 24.55
C VAL A 4 -34.73 0.83 23.97
N GLN A 5 -34.75 1.84 24.83
CA GLN A 5 -34.27 3.16 24.44
C GLN A 5 -32.77 3.05 24.23
N THR A 6 -32.37 2.91 22.99
CA THR A 6 -30.98 3.13 22.57
C THR A 6 -30.71 4.62 22.74
N CYS A 7 -30.26 5.03 23.91
CA CYS A 7 -29.77 6.38 24.14
C CYS A 7 -28.40 6.47 23.43
N ALA A 8 -28.43 6.50 22.10
CA ALA A 8 -27.26 6.84 21.30
C ALA A 8 -27.07 8.35 21.46
N LEU A 9 -26.40 8.76 22.50
CA LEU A 9 -25.83 10.11 22.55
C LEU A 9 -24.90 10.23 21.34
N PRO A 10 -24.93 11.34 20.60
CA PRO A 10 -23.99 11.60 19.53
C PRO A 10 -22.61 11.83 20.13
N ILE A 11 -21.92 10.74 20.46
CA ILE A 11 -20.56 10.75 20.96
C ILE A 11 -19.65 10.47 19.76
N SER A 12 -18.62 11.29 19.60
CA SER A 12 -17.66 11.09 18.52
C SER A 12 -16.82 9.84 18.75
N ARG A 13 -16.20 9.31 17.69
CA ARG A 13 -15.23 8.21 17.78
C ARG A 13 -14.10 8.55 18.77
N ALA A 14 -13.65 9.80 18.78
CA ALA A 14 -12.58 10.27 19.67
C ALA A 14 -13.01 10.19 21.14
N ASP A 15 -14.22 10.64 21.45
CA ASP A 15 -14.75 10.60 22.82
C ASP A 15 -14.87 9.15 23.33
N TRP A 16 -15.28 8.23 22.45
CA TRP A 16 -15.34 6.80 22.80
C TRP A 16 -13.95 6.21 23.05
N LEU A 17 -12.97 6.52 22.22
CA LEU A 17 -11.60 6.03 22.42
C LEU A 17 -11.03 6.53 23.73
N GLU A 18 -11.17 7.82 24.03
CA GLU A 18 -10.70 8.40 25.29
C GLU A 18 -11.37 7.74 26.51
N ALA A 19 -12.68 7.56 26.49
CA ALA A 19 -13.42 6.94 27.58
C ALA A 19 -13.01 5.46 27.80
N LEU A 20 -12.81 4.71 26.70
CA LEU A 20 -12.41 3.31 26.77
C LEU A 20 -10.96 3.16 27.25
N GLU A 21 -10.05 4.02 26.77
CA GLU A 21 -8.66 4.04 27.24
C GLU A 21 -8.58 4.37 28.73
N ALA A 22 -9.34 5.37 29.20
CA ALA A 22 -9.42 5.72 30.62
C ALA A 22 -9.93 4.54 31.47
N ALA A 23 -10.87 3.76 30.93
CA ALA A 23 -11.38 2.54 31.55
C ALA A 23 -10.46 1.32 31.41
N LYS A 24 -9.30 1.47 30.75
CA LYS A 24 -8.34 0.39 30.44
C LYS A 24 -8.95 -0.76 29.62
N VAL A 25 -9.94 -0.44 28.79
CA VAL A 25 -10.52 -1.36 27.83
C VAL A 25 -9.70 -1.31 26.54
N PRO A 26 -9.15 -2.42 26.05
CA PRO A 26 -8.43 -2.45 24.79
C PRO A 26 -9.31 -1.95 23.64
N CYS A 27 -8.89 -0.90 22.98
CA CYS A 27 -9.61 -0.29 21.86
C CYS A 27 -8.63 0.31 20.87
N GLY A 28 -9.10 0.65 19.68
CA GLY A 28 -8.33 1.35 18.67
C GLY A 28 -9.24 1.99 17.62
N PRO A 29 -8.75 3.01 16.92
CA PRO A 29 -9.53 3.70 15.91
C PRO A 29 -9.72 2.82 14.67
N ILE A 30 -10.90 2.91 14.03
CA ILE A 30 -11.10 2.43 12.67
C ILE A 30 -10.79 3.61 11.76
N ASN A 31 -9.61 3.58 11.17
CA ASN A 31 -9.09 4.66 10.35
C ASN A 31 -9.43 4.48 8.88
N ASP A 32 -9.71 5.58 8.18
CA ASP A 32 -9.68 5.60 6.73
C ASP A 32 -8.22 5.65 6.21
N LEU A 33 -8.04 5.58 4.88
CA LEU A 33 -6.69 5.56 4.28
C LEU A 33 -5.91 6.85 4.55
N ALA A 34 -6.57 7.99 4.60
CA ALA A 34 -5.92 9.27 4.89
C ALA A 34 -5.43 9.31 6.34
N GLU A 35 -6.27 8.87 7.27
CA GLU A 35 -5.95 8.76 8.69
C GLU A 35 -4.82 7.77 8.95
N VAL A 36 -4.83 6.60 8.27
CA VAL A 36 -3.73 5.62 8.37
C VAL A 36 -2.39 6.23 7.98
N PHE A 37 -2.30 6.93 6.85
CA PHE A 37 -1.04 7.54 6.41
C PHE A 37 -0.70 8.85 7.15
N ALA A 38 -1.63 9.42 7.90
CA ALA A 38 -1.38 10.52 8.82
C ALA A 38 -0.91 10.06 10.20
N ASP A 39 -1.12 8.79 10.55
CA ASP A 39 -0.77 8.22 11.84
C ASP A 39 0.72 8.37 12.17
N PRO A 40 1.07 8.86 13.38
CA PRO A 40 2.47 9.06 13.78
C PRO A 40 3.31 7.78 13.73
N GLN A 41 2.75 6.63 14.09
CA GLN A 41 3.46 5.34 14.07
C GLN A 41 3.73 4.88 12.65
N VAL A 42 2.76 5.03 11.75
CA VAL A 42 2.91 4.70 10.32
C VAL A 42 4.01 5.54 9.69
N ARG A 43 4.06 6.84 10.03
CA ARG A 43 5.11 7.77 9.58
C ARG A 43 6.48 7.41 10.18
N ALA A 44 6.55 7.17 11.48
CA ALA A 44 7.79 6.81 12.18
C ALA A 44 8.38 5.50 11.65
N ARG A 45 7.52 4.57 11.24
CA ARG A 45 7.94 3.31 10.60
C ARG A 45 8.34 3.46 9.14
N GLY A 46 8.16 4.61 8.53
CA GLY A 46 8.44 4.82 7.11
C GLY A 46 7.62 3.92 6.20
N MET A 47 6.32 3.78 6.50
CA MET A 47 5.41 2.89 5.75
C MET A 47 5.00 3.43 4.38
N THR A 48 5.61 4.53 3.94
CA THR A 48 5.46 5.05 2.59
C THR A 48 6.81 5.29 1.95
N VAL A 49 6.94 4.94 0.67
CA VAL A 49 8.09 5.27 -0.17
C VAL A 49 7.63 6.11 -1.36
N GLN A 50 8.50 6.98 -1.83
CA GLN A 50 8.28 7.76 -3.05
C GLN A 50 9.24 7.26 -4.12
N MET A 51 8.70 7.04 -5.32
CA MET A 51 9.50 6.61 -6.46
C MET A 51 9.18 7.47 -7.69
N PRO A 52 10.18 7.80 -8.52
CA PRO A 52 9.94 8.49 -9.78
C PRO A 52 9.15 7.59 -10.72
N HIS A 53 8.19 8.17 -11.45
CA HIS A 53 7.38 7.44 -12.42
C HIS A 53 7.29 8.24 -13.73
N PRO A 54 7.48 7.62 -14.89
CA PRO A 54 7.63 8.35 -16.17
C PRO A 54 6.42 9.21 -16.55
N LEU A 55 5.21 8.79 -16.19
CA LEU A 55 3.99 9.54 -16.50
C LEU A 55 3.42 10.33 -15.32
N ALA A 56 3.62 9.86 -14.08
CA ALA A 56 3.00 10.45 -12.89
C ALA A 56 3.96 11.30 -12.06
N GLY A 57 5.21 11.49 -12.52
CA GLY A 57 6.25 12.24 -11.80
C GLY A 57 6.70 11.49 -10.54
N GLN A 58 6.08 11.74 -9.39
CA GLN A 58 6.36 11.05 -8.14
C GLN A 58 5.13 10.26 -7.70
N VAL A 59 5.29 8.95 -7.49
CA VAL A 59 4.24 8.09 -6.95
C VAL A 59 4.57 7.69 -5.51
N ARG A 60 3.58 7.72 -4.64
CA ARG A 60 3.67 7.20 -3.28
C ARG A 60 3.17 5.76 -3.25
N LEU A 61 3.98 4.89 -2.68
CA LEU A 61 3.71 3.47 -2.56
C LEU A 61 3.73 3.06 -1.09
N VAL A 62 2.99 2.02 -0.76
CA VAL A 62 3.06 1.40 0.56
C VAL A 62 4.38 0.65 0.68
N ALA A 63 5.13 0.94 1.72
CA ALA A 63 6.40 0.27 1.99
C ALA A 63 6.18 -1.15 2.53
N ASN A 64 7.19 -2.00 2.39
CA ASN A 64 7.17 -3.32 3.00
C ASN A 64 7.22 -3.19 4.53
N PRO A 65 6.30 -3.81 5.28
CA PRO A 65 6.28 -3.76 6.74
C PRO A 65 7.44 -4.53 7.40
N MET A 66 8.06 -5.48 6.69
CA MET A 66 9.18 -6.26 7.20
C MET A 66 10.46 -5.43 7.20
N ARG A 67 11.17 -5.47 8.30
CA ARG A 67 12.48 -4.83 8.45
C ARG A 67 13.55 -5.89 8.68
N LEU A 68 14.36 -6.12 7.66
CA LEU A 68 15.48 -7.05 7.71
C LEU A 68 16.77 -6.25 7.98
N ALA A 69 17.46 -6.56 9.06
CA ALA A 69 18.64 -5.81 9.48
C ALA A 69 19.83 -6.04 8.54
N THR A 70 20.05 -7.29 8.12
CA THR A 70 21.19 -7.67 7.28
C THR A 70 20.94 -7.46 5.80
N THR A 71 19.70 -7.71 5.35
CA THR A 71 19.30 -7.60 3.94
C THR A 71 18.06 -6.71 3.82
N PRO A 72 18.20 -5.38 3.95
CA PRO A 72 17.07 -4.46 3.91
C PRO A 72 16.38 -4.52 2.55
N VAL A 73 15.06 -4.30 2.57
CA VAL A 73 14.25 -4.21 1.35
C VAL A 73 14.74 -3.03 0.50
N GLN A 74 14.94 -3.29 -0.78
CA GLN A 74 15.33 -2.27 -1.77
C GLN A 74 14.20 -2.06 -2.79
N TYR A 75 13.79 -0.82 -2.95
CA TYR A 75 12.81 -0.41 -3.97
C TYR A 75 13.57 0.03 -5.21
N ARG A 76 13.76 -0.88 -6.16
CA ARG A 76 14.62 -0.65 -7.34
C ARG A 76 13.88 -0.06 -8.52
N ARG A 77 12.62 -0.43 -8.71
CA ARG A 77 11.78 -0.01 -9.84
C ARG A 77 10.42 0.47 -9.37
N PRO A 78 9.88 1.55 -9.94
CA PRO A 78 8.50 1.95 -9.71
C PRO A 78 7.53 0.95 -10.35
N PRO A 79 6.21 1.08 -10.11
CA PRO A 79 5.21 0.35 -10.87
C PRO A 79 5.42 0.59 -12.37
N PRO A 80 5.52 -0.46 -13.20
CA PRO A 80 5.80 -0.31 -14.61
C PRO A 80 4.58 0.17 -15.40
N LEU A 81 4.82 0.77 -16.56
CA LEU A 81 3.80 0.91 -17.59
C LEU A 81 3.48 -0.46 -18.20
N LEU A 82 2.28 -0.59 -18.79
CA LEU A 82 1.90 -1.83 -19.46
C LEU A 82 2.92 -2.16 -20.57
N GLY A 83 3.52 -3.34 -20.49
CA GLY A 83 4.51 -3.81 -21.45
C GLY A 83 5.92 -3.24 -21.32
N GLU A 84 6.18 -2.33 -20.35
CA GLU A 84 7.48 -1.62 -20.22
C GLU A 84 8.70 -2.55 -20.16
N HIS A 85 8.56 -3.71 -19.53
CA HIS A 85 9.67 -4.64 -19.34
C HIS A 85 9.50 -5.95 -20.13
N THR A 86 8.55 -6.02 -21.06
CA THR A 86 8.26 -7.26 -21.81
C THR A 86 9.51 -7.80 -22.51
N ASP A 87 10.21 -6.97 -23.28
CA ASP A 87 11.40 -7.39 -24.03
C ASP A 87 12.56 -7.79 -23.12
N GLU A 88 12.76 -7.06 -22.04
CA GLU A 88 13.78 -7.36 -21.06
C GLU A 88 13.54 -8.75 -20.45
N LEU A 89 12.32 -8.99 -19.99
CA LEU A 89 11.95 -10.27 -19.34
C LEU A 89 11.99 -11.45 -20.33
N LEU A 90 11.55 -11.26 -21.58
CA LEU A 90 11.62 -12.32 -22.58
C LEU A 90 13.06 -12.67 -22.97
N ARG A 91 13.96 -11.68 -23.06
CA ARG A 91 15.40 -11.93 -23.26
C ARG A 91 16.02 -12.62 -22.06
N GLU A 92 15.69 -12.23 -20.83
CA GLU A 92 16.14 -12.92 -19.62
C GLU A 92 15.65 -14.38 -19.56
N ALA A 93 14.46 -14.65 -20.11
CA ALA A 93 13.92 -16.00 -20.26
C ALA A 93 14.58 -16.82 -21.39
N GLY A 94 15.49 -16.20 -22.17
CA GLY A 94 16.29 -16.87 -23.20
C GLY A 94 15.72 -16.76 -24.61
N LEU A 95 14.68 -15.95 -24.84
CA LEU A 95 14.15 -15.74 -26.19
C LEU A 95 15.04 -14.77 -26.96
N ASP A 96 15.24 -15.05 -28.23
CA ASP A 96 15.93 -14.14 -29.13
C ASP A 96 15.00 -13.05 -29.71
N ALA A 97 15.59 -12.12 -30.47
CA ALA A 97 14.85 -10.98 -31.01
C ALA A 97 13.76 -11.39 -32.02
N ASP A 98 14.01 -12.42 -32.81
CA ASP A 98 13.09 -12.93 -33.84
C ASP A 98 11.89 -13.63 -33.19
N GLU A 99 12.13 -14.40 -32.13
CA GLU A 99 11.10 -15.04 -31.33
C GLU A 99 10.19 -14.01 -30.62
N ILE A 100 10.78 -12.96 -30.04
CA ILE A 100 10.02 -11.87 -29.42
C ILE A 100 9.14 -11.15 -30.45
N GLU A 101 9.66 -10.88 -31.61
CA GLU A 101 8.91 -10.25 -32.71
C GLU A 101 7.79 -11.18 -33.24
N ALA A 102 8.01 -12.49 -33.28
CA ALA A 102 6.98 -13.45 -33.62
C ALA A 102 5.83 -13.46 -32.58
N LEU A 103 6.15 -13.38 -31.28
CA LEU A 103 5.16 -13.28 -30.21
C LEU A 103 4.33 -11.99 -30.35
N ARG A 104 4.94 -10.85 -30.65
CA ARG A 104 4.22 -9.59 -30.90
C ARG A 104 3.27 -9.69 -32.10
N ARG A 105 3.74 -10.25 -33.21
CA ARG A 105 2.90 -10.43 -34.41
C ARG A 105 1.71 -11.35 -34.18
N SER A 106 1.84 -12.32 -33.29
CA SER A 106 0.75 -13.22 -32.92
C SER A 106 -0.22 -12.60 -31.90
N GLY A 107 0.11 -11.47 -31.32
CA GLY A 107 -0.66 -10.82 -30.24
C GLY A 107 -0.57 -11.54 -28.88
N ALA A 108 0.48 -12.34 -28.69
CA ALA A 108 0.72 -13.04 -27.42
C ALA A 108 1.35 -12.11 -26.36
N VAL A 109 2.02 -11.05 -26.78
CA VAL A 109 2.65 -9.99 -25.96
C VAL A 109 2.51 -8.61 -26.61
#